data_3cf4043c656214d789045233992566f8
#
_entry.id   3cf4043c656214d789045233992566f8
#
_cell.length_a   1.000
_cell.length_b   1.000
_cell.length_c   1.000
_cell.angle_alpha   90.00
_cell.angle_beta   90.00
_cell.angle_gamma   90.00
#
_symmetry.space_group_name_H-M   'P 1'
#
loop_
_entity.id
_entity.type
_entity.pdbx_description
1 polymer ?
#
loop_
_entity_poly.entity_id
_entity_poly.type
_entity_poly.pdbx_seq_one_letter_code
_entity_poly.pdbx_strand_id
1 'polypeptide(L)'
;MSMDINTKILKKNAFRITKERNKTAVRIRIPGGELKAKYLETIQYVAENFGNGTVHITTRQGFEIPGIGIEKMAEVNTVIQNLIEGLDINQTDSGAGYSAAGTRNIAACIGNRVCQFANFDTSAFAQRIEKVVFPNDYHVKIALTGCPNDCIKARMHDFGIIGMNEPQYDAYRCIGCQACVKTCQKKSVGALRFENFKVIRDHQKCIGCGECVLKCPTGAWTRSRTPLYQLVIMGRTGRKNPRIAQLFIKWVNEESIIGIIKNTYDYVHEYIDKDAPGGKEHVGYIVDRTGYQVFKTWALKDVILNPEAEVANCIYW
;
A
#
# COMPACT_ATOMS: atom_id res chain seq x y z
N MET A 1 19.89 36.65 10.95
CA MET A 1 18.46 36.50 11.32
C MET A 1 18.08 35.04 11.16
N SER A 2 17.66 34.36 12.22
CA SER A 2 17.06 33.04 12.12
C SER A 2 15.66 33.27 11.55
N MET A 3 15.40 32.85 10.29
CA MET A 3 14.03 32.79 9.83
C MET A 3 13.31 31.71 10.63
N ASP A 4 12.27 32.08 11.37
CA ASP A 4 11.34 31.14 11.98
C ASP A 4 10.59 30.41 10.85
N ILE A 5 11.14 29.26 10.46
CA ILE A 5 10.59 28.49 9.36
C ILE A 5 9.36 27.73 9.89
N ASN A 6 8.19 28.10 9.41
CA ASN A 6 6.97 27.37 9.73
C ASN A 6 6.98 25.99 9.05
N THR A 7 7.40 24.99 9.81
CA THR A 7 7.52 23.60 9.33
C THR A 7 6.21 22.98 8.85
N LYS A 8 5.05 23.51 9.28
CA LYS A 8 3.74 23.08 8.83
C LYS A 8 3.47 23.57 7.41
N ILE A 9 3.83 24.82 7.10
CA ILE A 9 3.71 25.39 5.75
C ILE A 9 4.63 24.63 4.77
N LEU A 10 5.88 24.37 5.15
CA LEU A 10 6.80 23.60 4.32
C LEU A 10 6.22 22.24 3.93
N LYS A 11 5.67 21.51 4.90
CA LYS A 11 5.10 20.18 4.65
C LYS A 11 3.85 20.21 3.75
N LYS A 12 3.04 21.26 3.82
CA LYS A 12 1.90 21.45 2.93
C LYS A 12 2.33 21.60 1.47
N ASN A 13 3.52 22.15 1.23
CA ASN A 13 4.07 22.41 -0.10
C ASN A 13 5.08 21.33 -0.57
N ALA A 14 4.98 20.10 -0.10
CA ALA A 14 5.88 18.99 -0.44
C ALA A 14 7.34 19.15 0.03
N PHE A 15 7.68 20.19 0.74
CA PHE A 15 9.05 20.42 1.21
C PHE A 15 9.26 19.91 2.63
N ARG A 16 10.49 19.53 2.91
CA ARG A 16 10.93 19.15 4.25
C ARG A 16 12.24 19.86 4.60
N ILE A 17 12.43 20.15 5.89
CA ILE A 17 13.67 20.68 6.41
C ILE A 17 14.77 19.64 6.27
N THR A 18 15.96 20.09 5.88
CA THR A 18 17.19 19.31 5.87
C THR A 18 18.07 19.70 7.05
N LYS A 19 19.23 19.05 7.21
CA LYS A 19 20.24 19.45 8.20
C LYS A 19 20.99 20.72 7.81
N GLU A 20 21.01 21.05 6.52
CA GLU A 20 21.65 22.24 6.00
C GLU A 20 20.76 23.47 6.24
N ARG A 21 21.37 24.51 6.79
CA ARG A 21 20.67 25.78 7.06
C ARG A 21 20.20 26.41 5.74
N ASN A 22 18.98 26.92 5.72
CA ASN A 22 18.31 27.54 4.55
C ASN A 22 18.13 26.60 3.33
N LYS A 23 18.32 25.28 3.51
CA LYS A 23 18.06 24.29 2.49
C LYS A 23 16.87 23.41 2.85
N THR A 24 16.15 23.00 1.82
CA THR A 24 15.01 22.08 1.90
C THR A 24 15.22 20.91 0.95
N ALA A 25 14.32 19.93 1.02
CA ALA A 25 14.19 18.88 0.03
C ALA A 25 12.74 18.81 -0.41
N VAL A 26 12.47 18.78 -1.71
CA VAL A 26 11.14 18.50 -2.24
C VAL A 26 10.91 16.99 -2.29
N ARG A 27 9.73 16.56 -1.87
CA ARG A 27 9.32 15.13 -1.94
C ARG A 27 8.14 14.97 -2.88
N ILE A 28 8.33 14.21 -3.93
CA ILE A 28 7.32 13.91 -4.95
C ILE A 28 6.73 12.54 -4.63
N ARG A 29 5.41 12.48 -4.44
CA ARG A 29 4.65 11.25 -4.23
C ARG A 29 4.35 10.60 -5.57
N ILE A 30 4.44 9.27 -5.64
CA ILE A 30 4.10 8.48 -6.83
C ILE A 30 3.26 7.30 -6.35
N PRO A 31 1.93 7.47 -6.22
CA PRO A 31 1.06 6.40 -5.75
C PRO A 31 1.16 5.16 -6.65
N GLY A 32 1.41 4.01 -6.00
CA GLY A 32 1.59 2.77 -6.73
C GLY A 32 2.93 2.62 -7.44
N GLY A 33 3.85 3.56 -7.28
CA GLY A 33 5.22 3.48 -7.82
C GLY A 33 5.32 3.57 -9.35
N GLU A 34 4.24 3.95 -10.04
CA GLU A 34 4.21 4.07 -11.51
C GLU A 34 4.30 5.53 -11.95
N LEU A 35 5.36 5.86 -12.66
CA LEU A 35 5.59 7.18 -13.23
C LEU A 35 5.74 7.07 -14.76
N LYS A 36 5.04 7.93 -15.50
CA LYS A 36 5.25 8.05 -16.95
C LYS A 36 6.65 8.61 -17.20
N ALA A 37 7.41 7.96 -18.10
CA ALA A 37 8.81 8.31 -18.35
C ALA A 37 9.04 9.78 -18.70
N LYS A 38 8.11 10.44 -19.40
CA LYS A 38 8.20 11.87 -19.74
C LYS A 38 8.38 12.80 -18.53
N TYR A 39 7.96 12.41 -17.33
CA TYR A 39 8.12 13.22 -16.11
C TYR A 39 9.50 13.10 -15.47
N LEU A 40 10.36 12.18 -15.94
CA LEU A 40 11.74 12.10 -15.49
C LEU A 40 12.53 13.35 -15.85
N GLU A 41 12.23 13.99 -16.98
CA GLU A 41 12.82 15.27 -17.41
C GLU A 41 12.54 16.38 -16.38
N THR A 42 11.31 16.46 -15.88
CA THR A 42 10.96 17.45 -14.83
C THR A 42 11.74 17.19 -13.54
N ILE A 43 11.87 15.93 -13.14
CA ILE A 43 12.62 15.54 -11.93
C ILE A 43 14.11 15.88 -12.09
N GLN A 44 14.69 15.56 -13.24
CA GLN A 44 16.07 15.90 -13.58
C GLN A 44 16.29 17.41 -13.56
N TYR A 45 15.43 18.17 -14.24
CA TYR A 45 15.52 19.62 -14.31
C TYR A 45 15.52 20.28 -12.91
N VAL A 46 14.61 19.83 -12.02
CA VAL A 46 14.54 20.33 -10.66
C VAL A 46 15.80 19.97 -9.87
N ALA A 47 16.34 18.77 -10.03
CA ALA A 47 17.54 18.35 -9.32
C ALA A 47 18.78 19.16 -9.73
N GLU A 48 18.93 19.43 -11.02
CA GLU A 48 20.10 20.12 -11.59
C GLU A 48 20.03 21.64 -11.38
N ASN A 49 18.86 22.28 -11.51
CA ASN A 49 18.75 23.73 -11.49
C ASN A 49 18.39 24.32 -10.12
N PHE A 50 17.73 23.54 -9.23
CA PHE A 50 17.29 24.02 -7.92
C PHE A 50 17.88 23.21 -6.76
N GLY A 51 18.20 21.94 -6.99
CA GLY A 51 18.77 21.03 -6.00
C GLY A 51 20.29 21.00 -5.99
N ASN A 52 20.83 19.89 -5.51
CA ASN A 52 22.27 19.62 -5.51
C ASN A 52 22.69 18.64 -6.63
N GLY A 53 21.90 18.46 -7.68
CA GLY A 53 22.16 17.54 -8.80
C GLY A 53 21.87 16.07 -8.50
N THR A 54 21.27 15.75 -7.35
CA THR A 54 20.95 14.37 -6.96
C THR A 54 19.46 14.13 -6.73
N VAL A 55 19.03 12.91 -7.01
CA VAL A 55 17.65 12.44 -6.75
C VAL A 55 17.72 11.20 -5.87
N HIS A 56 17.03 11.21 -4.73
CA HIS A 56 16.91 10.07 -3.85
C HIS A 56 15.56 9.36 -4.07
N ILE A 57 15.62 8.07 -4.43
CA ILE A 57 14.44 7.21 -4.51
C ILE A 57 14.10 6.75 -3.08
N THR A 58 12.94 7.14 -2.60
CA THR A 58 12.54 6.84 -1.22
C THR A 58 12.11 5.37 -1.07
N THR A 59 12.16 4.86 0.16
CA THR A 59 11.70 3.50 0.48
C THR A 59 10.20 3.26 0.19
N ARG A 60 9.47 4.31 -0.20
CA ARG A 60 8.06 4.27 -0.58
C ARG A 60 7.83 4.63 -2.03
N GLN A 61 8.85 4.47 -2.87
CA GLN A 61 8.74 4.66 -4.33
C GLN A 61 8.44 6.10 -4.75
N GLY A 62 8.67 7.09 -3.90
CA GLY A 62 8.65 8.50 -4.29
C GLY A 62 10.06 9.02 -4.53
N PHE A 63 10.16 10.24 -5.04
CA PHE A 63 11.43 10.94 -5.21
C PHE A 63 11.61 12.01 -4.12
N GLU A 64 12.85 12.23 -3.74
CA GLU A 64 13.25 13.32 -2.86
C GLU A 64 14.48 14.02 -3.45
N ILE A 65 14.37 15.32 -3.68
CA ILE A 65 15.42 16.14 -4.27
C ILE A 65 15.93 17.10 -3.19
N PRO A 66 17.14 16.89 -2.65
CA PRO A 66 17.72 17.73 -1.62
C PRO A 66 18.43 18.95 -2.20
N GLY A 67 18.76 19.91 -1.32
CA GLY A 67 19.60 21.06 -1.64
C GLY A 67 18.85 22.30 -2.14
N ILE A 68 17.51 22.27 -2.16
CA ILE A 68 16.69 23.39 -2.67
C ILE A 68 16.68 24.52 -1.64
N GLY A 69 17.06 25.73 -2.07
CA GLY A 69 16.94 26.93 -1.27
C GLY A 69 15.50 27.25 -0.90
N ILE A 70 15.28 27.77 0.32
CA ILE A 70 13.93 28.10 0.80
C ILE A 70 13.26 29.14 -0.11
N GLU A 71 14.02 30.09 -0.61
CA GLU A 71 13.60 31.14 -1.52
C GLU A 71 13.16 30.63 -2.90
N LYS A 72 13.59 29.42 -3.26
CA LYS A 72 13.26 28.76 -4.56
C LYS A 72 12.01 27.87 -4.53
N MET A 73 11.40 27.70 -3.39
CA MET A 73 10.28 26.77 -3.22
C MET A 73 9.09 27.07 -4.13
N ALA A 74 8.72 28.35 -4.29
CA ALA A 74 7.62 28.75 -5.14
C ALA A 74 7.88 28.42 -6.62
N GLU A 75 9.10 28.68 -7.08
CA GLU A 75 9.55 28.39 -8.44
C GLU A 75 9.54 26.88 -8.72
N VAL A 76 10.04 26.06 -7.78
CA VAL A 76 10.00 24.60 -7.87
C VAL A 76 8.55 24.09 -7.91
N ASN A 77 7.64 24.64 -7.10
CA ASN A 77 6.22 24.25 -7.13
C ASN A 77 5.60 24.49 -8.52
N THR A 78 5.94 25.59 -9.17
CA THR A 78 5.48 25.87 -10.55
C THR A 78 6.02 24.84 -11.54
N VAL A 79 7.29 24.50 -11.45
CA VAL A 79 7.94 23.54 -12.35
C VAL A 79 7.37 22.12 -12.20
N ILE A 80 7.09 21.67 -10.97
CA ILE A 80 6.57 20.32 -10.74
C ILE A 80 5.06 20.18 -10.99
N GLN A 81 4.35 21.28 -11.28
CA GLN A 81 2.89 21.25 -11.42
C GLN A 81 2.39 20.27 -12.49
N ASN A 82 3.01 20.27 -13.68
CA ASN A 82 2.68 19.32 -14.76
C ASN A 82 2.82 17.85 -14.33
N LEU A 83 3.86 17.55 -13.54
CA LEU A 83 4.06 16.21 -13.02
C LEU A 83 2.95 15.83 -12.03
N ILE A 84 2.59 16.75 -11.13
CA ILE A 84 1.56 16.53 -10.12
C ILE A 84 0.19 16.32 -10.78
N GLU A 85 -0.17 17.14 -11.76
CA GLU A 85 -1.39 16.97 -12.56
C GLU A 85 -1.40 15.64 -13.31
N GLY A 86 -0.27 15.26 -13.88
CA GLY A 86 -0.12 13.99 -14.59
C GLY A 86 -0.17 12.74 -13.73
N LEU A 87 0.05 12.86 -12.41
CA LEU A 87 -0.13 11.78 -11.43
C LEU A 87 -1.59 11.61 -11.00
N ASP A 88 -2.48 12.52 -11.42
CA ASP A 88 -3.92 12.51 -11.07
C ASP A 88 -4.14 12.42 -9.54
N ILE A 89 -3.29 13.13 -8.78
CA ILE A 89 -3.40 13.23 -7.34
C ILE A 89 -4.44 14.28 -7.01
N ASN A 90 -5.38 13.96 -6.13
CA ASN A 90 -6.41 14.88 -5.70
C ASN A 90 -5.77 16.10 -5.01
N GLN A 91 -6.00 17.30 -5.57
CA GLN A 91 -5.54 18.57 -5.04
C GLN A 91 -6.73 19.33 -4.47
N THR A 92 -6.63 19.76 -3.24
CA THR A 92 -7.70 20.54 -2.58
C THR A 92 -7.67 22.01 -2.95
N ASP A 93 -6.50 22.57 -3.28
CA ASP A 93 -6.35 23.98 -3.63
C ASP A 93 -5.33 24.12 -4.77
N SER A 94 -5.80 24.58 -5.94
CA SER A 94 -4.92 24.92 -7.05
C SER A 94 -3.98 26.06 -6.63
N GLY A 95 -2.68 25.83 -6.68
CA GLY A 95 -1.65 26.79 -6.29
C GLY A 95 -1.13 26.71 -4.86
N ALA A 96 -1.74 25.92 -3.99
CA ALA A 96 -1.27 25.73 -2.60
C ALA A 96 -0.09 24.77 -2.45
N GLY A 97 0.43 24.24 -3.55
CA GLY A 97 1.50 23.25 -3.55
C GLY A 97 0.99 21.83 -3.27
N TYR A 98 1.90 20.91 -3.13
CA TYR A 98 1.65 19.48 -3.05
C TYR A 98 2.00 18.93 -1.65
N SER A 99 1.04 18.42 -0.92
CA SER A 99 1.28 18.00 0.46
C SER A 99 2.20 16.77 0.56
N ALA A 100 3.34 16.95 1.24
CA ALA A 100 4.23 15.85 1.65
C ALA A 100 3.90 15.31 3.05
N ALA A 101 2.94 15.93 3.75
CA ALA A 101 2.51 15.55 5.09
C ALA A 101 1.42 14.48 5.04
N GLY A 102 1.16 13.86 6.18
CA GLY A 102 0.03 12.98 6.37
C GLY A 102 0.25 11.56 5.84
N THR A 103 -0.74 11.03 5.16
CA THR A 103 -0.68 9.71 4.53
C THR A 103 0.54 9.60 3.66
N ARG A 104 1.35 8.59 3.92
CA ARG A 104 2.58 8.36 3.17
C ARG A 104 2.24 7.85 1.77
N ASN A 105 3.18 8.05 0.83
CA ASN A 105 3.01 7.49 -0.51
C ASN A 105 2.64 6.01 -0.44
N ILE A 106 1.60 5.61 -1.16
CA ILE A 106 1.16 4.22 -1.23
C ILE A 106 2.14 3.45 -2.08
N ALA A 107 2.84 2.49 -1.47
CA ALA A 107 3.81 1.66 -2.18
C ALA A 107 3.12 0.43 -2.79
N ALA A 108 3.53 0.05 -4.00
CA ALA A 108 3.01 -1.15 -4.67
C ALA A 108 4.11 -1.92 -5.38
N CYS A 109 3.99 -3.24 -5.47
CA CYS A 109 4.86 -4.02 -6.35
C CYS A 109 4.42 -3.82 -7.81
N ILE A 110 5.19 -4.33 -8.77
CA ILE A 110 4.94 -4.16 -10.22
C ILE A 110 3.57 -4.70 -10.69
N GLY A 111 2.94 -5.60 -9.90
CA GLY A 111 1.61 -6.13 -10.20
C GLY A 111 1.55 -7.07 -11.41
N ASN A 112 0.33 -7.40 -11.83
CA ASN A 112 0.08 -8.35 -12.91
C ASN A 112 0.37 -7.78 -14.31
N ARG A 113 0.73 -6.53 -14.43
CA ARG A 113 1.20 -5.93 -15.68
C ARG A 113 2.51 -6.57 -16.18
N VAL A 114 3.33 -7.10 -15.24
CA VAL A 114 4.62 -7.75 -15.56
C VAL A 114 4.79 -9.07 -14.82
N CYS A 115 4.39 -9.16 -13.56
CA CYS A 115 4.66 -10.32 -12.72
C CYS A 115 3.60 -11.40 -12.90
N GLN A 116 4.01 -12.61 -13.35
CA GLN A 116 3.11 -13.78 -13.55
C GLN A 116 2.44 -14.28 -12.24
N PHE A 117 3.04 -13.99 -11.08
CA PHE A 117 2.48 -14.40 -9.77
C PHE A 117 1.42 -13.44 -9.25
N ALA A 118 1.40 -12.20 -9.74
CA ALA A 118 0.48 -11.20 -9.26
C ALA A 118 -0.95 -11.45 -9.76
N ASN A 119 -1.91 -11.19 -8.91
CA ASN A 119 -3.34 -11.46 -9.14
C ASN A 119 -4.14 -10.22 -9.57
N PHE A 120 -3.55 -9.01 -9.46
CA PHE A 120 -4.22 -7.76 -9.80
C PHE A 120 -3.22 -6.67 -10.18
N ASP A 121 -3.72 -5.57 -10.75
CA ASP A 121 -2.96 -4.36 -11.02
C ASP A 121 -2.81 -3.54 -9.74
N THR A 122 -1.65 -3.67 -9.12
CA THR A 122 -1.33 -3.05 -7.83
C THR A 122 -1.23 -1.53 -7.94
N SER A 123 -0.72 -0.99 -9.06
CA SER A 123 -0.60 0.46 -9.27
C SER A 123 -1.97 1.09 -9.45
N ALA A 124 -2.85 0.51 -10.26
CA ALA A 124 -4.19 1.01 -10.46
C ALA A 124 -5.00 1.01 -9.15
N PHE A 125 -4.89 -0.05 -8.34
CA PHE A 125 -5.57 -0.08 -7.05
C PHE A 125 -4.97 0.94 -6.06
N ALA A 126 -3.65 1.11 -6.02
CA ALA A 126 -3.01 2.12 -5.19
C ALA A 126 -3.48 3.55 -5.54
N GLN A 127 -3.65 3.85 -6.83
CA GLN A 127 -4.18 5.13 -7.30
C GLN A 127 -5.65 5.35 -6.87
N ARG A 128 -6.49 4.29 -6.90
CA ARG A 128 -7.87 4.39 -6.39
C ARG A 128 -7.90 4.65 -4.89
N ILE A 129 -7.06 4.00 -4.10
CA ILE A 129 -6.95 4.26 -2.67
C ILE A 129 -6.46 5.69 -2.43
N GLU A 130 -5.45 6.16 -3.17
CA GLU A 130 -4.92 7.52 -3.06
C GLU A 130 -6.02 8.57 -3.21
N LYS A 131 -6.92 8.41 -4.19
CA LYS A 131 -8.06 9.33 -4.41
C LYS A 131 -9.03 9.40 -3.23
N VAL A 132 -9.11 8.35 -2.44
CA VAL A 132 -9.98 8.27 -1.26
C VAL A 132 -9.33 8.88 -0.02
N VAL A 133 -8.01 8.67 0.15
CA VAL A 133 -7.31 9.02 1.40
C VAL A 133 -6.53 10.33 1.33
N PHE A 134 -6.19 10.83 0.16
CA PHE A 134 -5.47 12.08 -0.02
C PHE A 134 -6.43 13.24 -0.25
N PRO A 135 -6.17 14.45 0.27
CA PRO A 135 -5.12 14.83 1.20
C PRO A 135 -5.55 14.57 2.64
N ASN A 136 -4.73 13.86 3.40
CA ASN A 136 -5.01 13.61 4.80
C ASN A 136 -3.71 13.67 5.62
N ASP A 137 -3.76 14.33 6.77
CA ASP A 137 -2.57 14.57 7.61
C ASP A 137 -2.23 13.42 8.56
N TYR A 138 -3.03 12.35 8.61
CA TYR A 138 -2.75 11.22 9.48
C TYR A 138 -1.58 10.38 9.01
N HIS A 139 -0.86 9.81 9.97
CA HIS A 139 0.34 9.03 9.70
C HIS A 139 -0.01 7.56 9.41
N VAL A 140 -0.69 7.34 8.30
CA VAL A 140 -1.09 6.01 7.83
C VAL A 140 -0.21 5.56 6.67
N LYS A 141 0.28 4.34 6.73
CA LYS A 141 1.14 3.73 5.72
C LYS A 141 0.43 2.56 5.08
N ILE A 142 0.28 2.62 3.76
CA ILE A 142 -0.39 1.58 2.97
C ILE A 142 0.58 1.01 1.96
N ALA A 143 0.56 -0.30 1.76
CA ALA A 143 1.33 -0.96 0.72
C ALA A 143 0.54 -2.12 0.09
N LEU A 144 0.72 -2.31 -1.23
CA LEU A 144 0.03 -3.32 -2.01
C LEU A 144 1.03 -4.30 -2.63
N THR A 145 0.75 -5.59 -2.48
CA THR A 145 1.52 -6.64 -3.16
C THR A 145 0.60 -7.54 -3.99
N GLY A 146 1.02 -7.87 -5.19
CA GLY A 146 0.20 -8.62 -6.15
C GLY A 146 -0.08 -10.08 -5.76
N CYS A 147 0.68 -10.66 -4.82
CA CYS A 147 0.55 -12.05 -4.38
C CYS A 147 1.17 -12.27 -2.99
N PRO A 148 0.96 -13.44 -2.35
CA PRO A 148 1.48 -13.76 -1.02
C PRO A 148 3.02 -13.78 -0.86
N ASN A 149 3.80 -13.68 -1.95
CA ASN A 149 5.26 -13.52 -1.86
C ASN A 149 5.68 -12.22 -1.16
N ASP A 150 4.80 -11.23 -1.14
CA ASP A 150 4.97 -9.97 -0.40
C ASP A 150 6.30 -9.25 -0.66
N CYS A 151 6.69 -9.11 -1.94
CA CYS A 151 7.97 -8.53 -2.34
C CYS A 151 8.17 -7.09 -1.86
N ILE A 152 7.07 -6.30 -1.77
CA ILE A 152 7.09 -4.92 -1.28
C ILE A 152 7.08 -4.83 0.27
N LYS A 153 6.97 -5.97 0.95
CA LYS A 153 6.87 -6.03 2.43
C LYS A 153 5.64 -5.30 2.97
N ALA A 154 4.48 -5.56 2.34
CA ALA A 154 3.20 -4.98 2.75
C ALA A 154 2.90 -5.20 4.24
N ARG A 155 3.30 -6.37 4.78
CA ARG A 155 3.17 -6.69 6.21
C ARG A 155 3.96 -5.79 7.17
N MET A 156 4.82 -4.91 6.66
CA MET A 156 5.57 -3.94 7.46
C MET A 156 4.86 -2.58 7.58
N HIS A 157 3.64 -2.46 7.05
CA HIS A 157 2.87 -1.21 6.97
C HIS A 157 1.64 -1.25 7.85
N ASP A 158 1.05 -0.07 8.14
CA ASP A 158 -0.19 0.02 8.92
C ASP A 158 -1.32 -0.73 8.22
N PHE A 159 -1.35 -0.69 6.87
CA PHE A 159 -2.18 -1.54 6.00
C PHE A 159 -1.33 -2.23 4.95
N GLY A 160 -1.42 -3.54 4.89
CA GLY A 160 -0.87 -4.36 3.82
C GLY A 160 -1.97 -5.07 3.04
N ILE A 161 -2.09 -4.76 1.75
CA ILE A 161 -3.06 -5.38 0.84
C ILE A 161 -2.32 -6.43 0.01
N ILE A 162 -2.72 -7.69 0.15
CA ILE A 162 -2.05 -8.83 -0.49
C ILE A 162 -3.04 -9.49 -1.45
N GLY A 163 -2.71 -9.49 -2.73
CA GLY A 163 -3.54 -10.14 -3.75
C GLY A 163 -3.61 -11.64 -3.55
N MET A 164 -4.82 -12.18 -3.62
CA MET A 164 -5.12 -13.59 -3.55
C MET A 164 -5.78 -14.04 -4.83
N ASN A 165 -5.59 -15.31 -5.15
CA ASN A 165 -6.30 -15.99 -6.19
C ASN A 165 -7.15 -17.09 -5.57
N GLU A 166 -8.44 -17.09 -5.84
CA GLU A 166 -9.27 -18.24 -5.54
C GLU A 166 -9.22 -19.20 -6.73
N PRO A 167 -8.46 -20.31 -6.63
CA PRO A 167 -8.28 -21.20 -7.75
C PRO A 167 -9.57 -22.00 -8.01
N GLN A 168 -10.01 -21.98 -9.26
CA GLN A 168 -11.17 -22.75 -9.74
C GLN A 168 -10.66 -24.06 -10.33
N TYR A 169 -11.27 -25.19 -9.94
CA TYR A 169 -10.86 -26.54 -10.35
C TYR A 169 -11.87 -27.20 -11.24
N ASP A 170 -11.45 -27.57 -12.44
CA ASP A 170 -12.20 -28.39 -13.38
C ASP A 170 -11.66 -29.84 -13.38
N ALA A 171 -12.40 -30.74 -12.76
CA ALA A 171 -12.02 -32.14 -12.64
C ALA A 171 -11.99 -32.88 -13.99
N TYR A 172 -12.74 -32.43 -15.00
CA TYR A 172 -12.79 -33.09 -16.34
C TYR A 172 -11.51 -32.82 -17.14
N ARG A 173 -10.83 -31.71 -16.88
CA ARG A 173 -9.56 -31.37 -17.50
C ARG A 173 -8.35 -31.92 -16.75
N CYS A 174 -8.56 -32.49 -15.57
CA CYS A 174 -7.48 -32.99 -14.73
C CYS A 174 -7.02 -34.39 -15.18
N ILE A 175 -5.74 -34.52 -15.52
CA ILE A 175 -5.11 -35.81 -15.90
C ILE A 175 -4.43 -36.52 -14.72
N GLY A 176 -4.60 -36.07 -13.49
CA GLY A 176 -4.03 -36.71 -12.30
C GLY A 176 -2.50 -36.61 -12.15
N CYS A 177 -1.83 -35.72 -12.86
CA CYS A 177 -0.36 -35.61 -12.85
C CYS A 177 0.26 -35.12 -11.52
N GLN A 178 -0.55 -34.62 -10.60
CA GLN A 178 -0.19 -34.13 -9.28
C GLN A 178 0.85 -32.99 -9.24
N ALA A 179 1.16 -32.33 -10.37
CA ALA A 179 2.12 -31.23 -10.41
C ALA A 179 1.73 -30.08 -9.48
N CYS A 180 0.44 -29.74 -9.41
CA CYS A 180 -0.10 -28.71 -8.50
C CYS A 180 0.07 -29.10 -7.03
N VAL A 181 -0.18 -30.37 -6.67
CA VAL A 181 -0.04 -30.87 -5.28
C VAL A 181 1.43 -30.77 -4.84
N LYS A 182 2.36 -31.31 -5.65
CA LYS A 182 3.79 -31.26 -5.38
C LYS A 182 4.29 -29.81 -5.23
N THR A 183 3.82 -28.91 -6.09
CA THR A 183 4.22 -27.49 -6.02
C THR A 183 3.64 -26.84 -4.76
N CYS A 184 2.39 -27.09 -4.42
CA CYS A 184 1.76 -26.55 -3.22
C CYS A 184 2.49 -26.98 -1.94
N GLN A 185 2.91 -28.26 -1.87
CA GLN A 185 3.67 -28.79 -0.74
C GLN A 185 5.08 -28.20 -0.63
N LYS A 186 5.78 -28.02 -1.75
CA LYS A 186 7.17 -27.57 -1.76
C LYS A 186 7.35 -26.06 -1.66
N LYS A 187 6.44 -25.28 -2.27
CA LYS A 187 6.60 -23.83 -2.44
C LYS A 187 5.55 -22.98 -1.74
N SER A 188 4.55 -23.62 -1.13
CA SER A 188 3.45 -22.93 -0.48
C SER A 188 3.13 -23.60 0.87
N VAL A 189 1.86 -23.79 1.18
CA VAL A 189 1.36 -24.24 2.50
C VAL A 189 0.85 -25.69 2.51
N GLY A 190 0.95 -26.40 1.41
CA GLY A 190 0.48 -27.80 1.33
C GLY A 190 -1.04 -27.94 1.43
N ALA A 191 -1.79 -26.96 0.91
CA ALA A 191 -3.26 -26.97 0.94
C ALA A 191 -3.91 -27.92 -0.08
N LEU A 192 -3.13 -28.54 -0.97
CA LEU A 192 -3.62 -29.48 -1.97
C LEU A 192 -3.21 -30.91 -1.63
N ARG A 193 -4.17 -31.83 -1.77
CA ARG A 193 -3.93 -33.28 -1.66
C ARG A 193 -4.60 -34.00 -2.85
N PHE A 194 -4.14 -35.21 -3.17
CA PHE A 194 -4.68 -36.04 -4.23
C PHE A 194 -5.31 -37.27 -3.63
N GLU A 195 -6.61 -37.42 -3.79
CA GLU A 195 -7.42 -38.52 -3.26
C GLU A 195 -8.47 -38.93 -4.29
N ASN A 196 -8.70 -40.23 -4.46
CA ASN A 196 -9.72 -40.78 -5.36
C ASN A 196 -9.63 -40.17 -6.78
N PHE A 197 -8.41 -40.11 -7.33
CA PHE A 197 -8.13 -39.54 -8.67
C PHE A 197 -8.51 -38.06 -8.86
N LYS A 198 -8.74 -37.31 -7.76
CA LYS A 198 -9.07 -35.87 -7.78
C LYS A 198 -8.14 -35.09 -6.90
N VAL A 199 -8.00 -33.83 -7.22
CA VAL A 199 -7.28 -32.88 -6.36
C VAL A 199 -8.29 -32.21 -5.44
N ILE A 200 -8.03 -32.27 -4.14
CA ILE A 200 -8.86 -31.66 -3.10
C ILE A 200 -8.07 -30.48 -2.52
N ARG A 201 -8.75 -29.35 -2.36
CA ARG A 201 -8.19 -28.14 -1.74
C ARG A 201 -8.73 -27.96 -0.32
N ASP A 202 -7.81 -27.79 0.61
CA ASP A 202 -8.12 -27.30 1.95
C ASP A 202 -8.22 -25.77 1.89
N HIS A 203 -9.44 -25.26 2.00
CA HIS A 203 -9.77 -23.83 1.92
C HIS A 203 -9.14 -23.03 3.06
N GLN A 204 -9.08 -23.59 4.26
CA GLN A 204 -8.56 -22.90 5.43
C GLN A 204 -7.03 -22.71 5.35
N LYS A 205 -6.34 -23.74 4.83
CA LYS A 205 -4.88 -23.64 4.61
C LYS A 205 -4.49 -22.81 3.40
N CYS A 206 -5.38 -22.71 2.39
CA CYS A 206 -5.06 -22.06 1.14
C CYS A 206 -4.81 -20.55 1.33
N ILE A 207 -3.66 -20.07 0.90
CA ILE A 207 -3.27 -18.64 0.95
C ILE A 207 -3.49 -17.91 -0.38
N GLY A 208 -4.14 -18.54 -1.35
CA GLY A 208 -4.45 -17.92 -2.64
C GLY A 208 -3.22 -17.52 -3.48
N CYS A 209 -2.10 -18.26 -3.38
CA CYS A 209 -0.86 -17.90 -4.09
C CYS A 209 -0.90 -18.14 -5.60
N GLY A 210 -1.87 -18.93 -6.12
CA GLY A 210 -2.00 -19.22 -7.54
C GLY A 210 -0.97 -20.18 -8.15
N GLU A 211 -0.05 -20.76 -7.37
CA GLU A 211 0.97 -21.70 -7.85
C GLU A 211 0.36 -22.94 -8.55
N CYS A 212 -0.79 -23.42 -8.08
CA CYS A 212 -1.51 -24.52 -8.68
C CYS A 212 -1.97 -24.20 -10.12
N VAL A 213 -2.38 -22.97 -10.37
CA VAL A 213 -2.79 -22.49 -11.69
C VAL A 213 -1.60 -22.45 -12.64
N LEU A 214 -0.48 -21.86 -12.20
CA LEU A 214 0.73 -21.73 -12.99
C LEU A 214 1.38 -23.07 -13.36
N LYS A 215 1.15 -24.11 -12.56
CA LYS A 215 1.75 -25.44 -12.75
C LYS A 215 0.85 -26.48 -13.40
N CYS A 216 -0.41 -26.15 -13.63
CA CYS A 216 -1.34 -27.08 -14.26
C CYS A 216 -1.14 -27.15 -15.77
N PRO A 217 -0.67 -28.30 -16.33
CA PRO A 217 -0.37 -28.39 -17.76
C PRO A 217 -1.62 -28.42 -18.65
N THR A 218 -2.77 -28.81 -18.07
CA THR A 218 -4.04 -28.93 -18.82
C THR A 218 -4.98 -27.75 -18.57
N GLY A 219 -4.59 -26.79 -17.73
CA GLY A 219 -5.46 -25.70 -17.33
C GLY A 219 -6.69 -26.16 -16.53
N ALA A 220 -6.61 -27.31 -15.84
CA ALA A 220 -7.65 -27.76 -14.92
C ALA A 220 -7.80 -26.80 -13.72
N TRP A 221 -6.77 -26.08 -13.36
CA TRP A 221 -6.81 -24.97 -12.43
C TRP A 221 -6.80 -23.65 -13.20
N THR A 222 -7.75 -22.78 -12.89
CA THR A 222 -7.84 -21.41 -13.44
C THR A 222 -7.95 -20.39 -12.31
N ARG A 223 -7.68 -19.13 -12.60
CA ARG A 223 -7.87 -18.02 -11.65
C ARG A 223 -9.35 -17.63 -11.60
N SER A 224 -9.82 -17.19 -10.43
CA SER A 224 -11.10 -16.48 -10.32
C SER A 224 -11.09 -15.25 -11.24
N ARG A 225 -12.26 -14.89 -11.77
CA ARG A 225 -12.40 -13.70 -12.62
C ARG A 225 -12.18 -12.41 -11.83
N THR A 226 -12.69 -12.38 -10.61
CA THR A 226 -12.55 -11.23 -9.71
C THR A 226 -11.39 -11.50 -8.76
N PRO A 227 -10.43 -10.57 -8.62
CA PRO A 227 -9.38 -10.69 -7.64
C PRO A 227 -9.96 -10.56 -6.22
N LEU A 228 -9.44 -11.35 -5.30
CA LEU A 228 -9.71 -11.25 -3.88
C LEU A 228 -8.40 -10.87 -3.15
N TYR A 229 -8.55 -10.44 -1.92
CA TYR A 229 -7.45 -9.87 -1.17
C TYR A 229 -7.40 -10.40 0.26
N GLN A 230 -6.19 -10.35 0.81
CA GLN A 230 -5.95 -10.40 2.24
C GLN A 230 -5.54 -9.02 2.69
N LEU A 231 -6.21 -8.51 3.71
CA LEU A 231 -5.83 -7.27 4.39
C LEU A 231 -5.17 -7.62 5.71
N VAL A 232 -3.92 -7.19 5.86
CA VAL A 232 -3.17 -7.24 7.12
C VAL A 232 -3.03 -5.83 7.67
N ILE A 233 -3.07 -5.69 8.99
CA ILE A 233 -3.14 -4.39 9.65
C ILE A 233 -2.14 -4.24 10.78
N MET A 234 -1.84 -2.98 11.13
CA MET A 234 -1.08 -2.57 12.32
C MET A 234 0.39 -2.97 12.30
N GLY A 235 0.96 -3.20 11.12
CA GLY A 235 2.40 -3.27 10.96
C GLY A 235 3.03 -1.90 11.19
N ARG A 236 4.13 -1.87 11.93
CA ARG A 236 4.91 -0.65 12.17
C ARG A 236 6.39 -0.95 12.13
N THR A 237 7.05 -0.50 11.10
CA THR A 237 8.50 -0.57 10.96
C THR A 237 9.09 0.84 10.83
N GLY A 238 10.38 0.98 10.98
CA GLY A 238 11.02 2.29 11.03
C GLY A 238 10.77 3.04 12.36
N ARG A 239 10.47 2.30 13.43
CA ARG A 239 10.33 2.78 14.82
C ARG A 239 11.19 1.94 15.75
N LYS A 240 11.42 2.44 16.97
CA LYS A 240 12.23 1.74 17.99
C LYS A 240 11.57 0.43 18.49
N ASN A 241 10.25 0.30 18.35
CA ASN A 241 9.49 -0.91 18.65
C ASN A 241 8.75 -1.39 17.39
N PRO A 242 9.42 -2.12 16.50
CA PRO A 242 8.82 -2.61 15.25
C PRO A 242 7.85 -3.78 15.51
N ARG A 243 6.86 -3.91 14.63
CA ARG A 243 5.86 -4.99 14.67
C ARG A 243 5.41 -5.34 13.25
N ILE A 244 5.22 -6.61 12.97
CA ILE A 244 4.66 -7.11 11.72
C ILE A 244 3.13 -7.06 11.80
N ALA A 245 2.50 -6.66 10.69
CA ALA A 245 1.05 -6.59 10.58
C ALA A 245 0.40 -7.98 10.77
N GLN A 246 -0.77 -7.99 11.37
CA GLN A 246 -1.58 -9.18 11.61
C GLN A 246 -2.74 -9.28 10.62
N LEU A 247 -3.22 -10.49 10.40
CA LEU A 247 -4.39 -10.71 9.54
C LEU A 247 -5.62 -10.02 10.15
N PHE A 248 -6.30 -9.20 9.32
CA PHE A 248 -7.59 -8.61 9.66
C PHE A 248 -8.74 -9.32 8.93
N ILE A 249 -8.60 -9.47 7.62
CA ILE A 249 -9.61 -10.11 6.78
C ILE A 249 -8.95 -10.78 5.57
N LYS A 250 -9.44 -11.94 5.15
CA LYS A 250 -9.03 -12.61 3.92
C LYS A 250 -10.22 -12.90 3.02
N TRP A 251 -9.95 -13.17 1.75
CA TRP A 251 -10.95 -13.40 0.70
C TRP A 251 -11.91 -12.23 0.51
N VAL A 252 -11.47 -11.03 0.76
CA VAL A 252 -12.25 -9.79 0.68
C VAL A 252 -12.11 -9.15 -0.69
N ASN A 253 -13.16 -8.46 -1.17
CA ASN A 253 -13.15 -7.71 -2.41
C ASN A 253 -12.55 -6.30 -2.23
N GLU A 254 -12.37 -5.57 -3.33
CA GLU A 254 -11.73 -4.26 -3.37
C GLU A 254 -12.58 -3.18 -2.69
N GLU A 255 -13.88 -3.16 -2.93
CA GLU A 255 -14.81 -2.16 -2.40
C GLU A 255 -14.83 -2.20 -0.87
N SER A 256 -14.89 -3.41 -0.30
CA SER A 256 -14.81 -3.58 1.15
C SER A 256 -13.49 -3.07 1.73
N ILE A 257 -12.35 -3.30 1.05
CA ILE A 257 -11.05 -2.78 1.50
C ILE A 257 -11.05 -1.24 1.50
N ILE A 258 -11.58 -0.61 0.47
CA ILE A 258 -11.66 0.85 0.38
C ILE A 258 -12.52 1.39 1.52
N GLY A 259 -13.67 0.77 1.79
CA GLY A 259 -14.55 1.11 2.91
C GLY A 259 -13.85 0.99 4.26
N ILE A 260 -13.15 -0.13 4.50
CA ILE A 260 -12.37 -0.36 5.72
C ILE A 260 -11.28 0.71 5.91
N ILE A 261 -10.56 1.05 4.85
CA ILE A 261 -9.53 2.09 4.92
C ILE A 261 -10.15 3.44 5.26
N LYS A 262 -11.24 3.83 4.59
CA LYS A 262 -11.96 5.09 4.87
C LYS A 262 -12.40 5.16 6.34
N ASN A 263 -13.09 4.14 6.83
CA ASN A 263 -13.54 4.06 8.22
C ASN A 263 -12.36 4.10 9.21
N THR A 264 -11.20 3.59 8.83
CA THR A 264 -10.01 3.69 9.69
C THR A 264 -9.50 5.11 9.80
N TYR A 265 -9.64 5.94 8.78
CA TYR A 265 -9.30 7.36 8.91
C TYR A 265 -10.23 8.08 9.88
N ASP A 266 -11.53 7.76 9.87
CA ASP A 266 -12.50 8.28 10.83
C ASP A 266 -12.19 7.81 12.25
N TYR A 267 -11.85 6.52 12.40
CA TYR A 267 -11.38 5.97 13.68
C TYR A 267 -10.11 6.67 14.20
N VAL A 268 -9.13 6.92 13.32
CA VAL A 268 -7.91 7.65 13.70
C VAL A 268 -8.25 9.08 14.09
N HIS A 269 -9.18 9.74 13.40
CA HIS A 269 -9.64 11.09 13.75
C HIS A 269 -10.21 11.14 15.16
N GLU A 270 -11.03 10.16 15.51
CA GLU A 270 -11.69 10.09 16.83
C GLU A 270 -10.72 9.78 17.97
N TYR A 271 -9.82 8.83 17.76
CA TYR A 271 -9.01 8.26 18.83
C TYR A 271 -7.55 8.70 18.84
N ILE A 272 -7.08 9.52 17.91
CA ILE A 272 -5.69 9.96 17.90
C ILE A 272 -5.32 10.74 19.16
N ASP A 273 -4.19 10.43 19.76
CA ASP A 273 -3.61 11.22 20.84
C ASP A 273 -3.14 12.58 20.30
N LYS A 274 -3.81 13.66 20.71
CA LYS A 274 -3.51 15.04 20.29
C LYS A 274 -2.16 15.52 20.82
N ASP A 275 -1.68 14.92 21.90
CA ASP A 275 -0.39 15.23 22.53
C ASP A 275 0.75 14.36 22.01
N ALA A 276 0.47 13.43 21.11
CA ALA A 276 1.51 12.60 20.48
C ALA A 276 2.60 13.45 19.81
N PRO A 277 3.88 13.07 19.92
CA PRO A 277 5.00 13.82 19.35
C PRO A 277 4.79 14.17 17.87
N GLY A 278 4.71 15.48 17.57
CA GLY A 278 4.43 16.01 16.23
C GLY A 278 2.98 15.78 15.76
N GLY A 279 2.02 15.52 16.66
CA GLY A 279 0.61 15.27 16.35
C GLY A 279 0.41 14.00 15.50
N LYS A 280 1.30 13.01 15.61
CA LYS A 280 1.33 11.83 14.73
C LYS A 280 1.44 10.56 15.53
N GLU A 281 0.35 9.83 15.60
CA GLU A 281 0.28 8.50 16.16
C GLU A 281 0.08 7.46 15.04
N HIS A 282 0.71 6.31 15.12
CA HIS A 282 0.44 5.18 14.23
C HIS A 282 -0.85 4.46 14.62
N VAL A 283 -1.58 3.97 13.63
CA VAL A 283 -2.81 3.19 13.85
C VAL A 283 -2.63 2.07 14.88
N GLY A 284 -1.52 1.35 14.81
CA GLY A 284 -1.23 0.27 15.75
C GLY A 284 -1.11 0.72 17.23
N TYR A 285 -0.65 1.93 17.52
CA TYR A 285 -0.63 2.45 18.89
C TYR A 285 -2.02 2.83 19.37
N ILE A 286 -2.84 3.43 18.48
CA ILE A 286 -4.23 3.76 18.79
C ILE A 286 -4.98 2.48 19.16
N VAL A 287 -4.83 1.41 18.37
CA VAL A 287 -5.49 0.13 18.63
C VAL A 287 -4.96 -0.57 19.88
N ASP A 288 -3.66 -0.48 20.16
CA ASP A 288 -3.08 -1.00 21.42
C ASP A 288 -3.76 -0.36 22.66
N ARG A 289 -4.14 0.91 22.54
CA ARG A 289 -4.78 1.69 23.61
C ARG A 289 -6.29 1.51 23.69
N THR A 290 -6.99 1.42 22.56
CA THR A 290 -8.46 1.34 22.50
C THR A 290 -9.00 -0.10 22.46
N GLY A 291 -8.17 -1.04 22.04
CA GLY A 291 -8.53 -2.45 21.88
C GLY A 291 -8.98 -2.81 20.44
N TYR A 292 -8.68 -4.06 20.07
CA TYR A 292 -8.98 -4.58 18.73
C TYR A 292 -10.47 -4.57 18.39
N GLN A 293 -11.35 -4.86 19.34
CA GLN A 293 -12.80 -4.93 19.09
C GLN A 293 -13.37 -3.56 18.75
N VAL A 294 -12.91 -2.50 19.41
CA VAL A 294 -13.29 -1.12 19.08
C VAL A 294 -12.88 -0.79 17.65
N PHE A 295 -11.62 -1.06 17.30
CA PHE A 295 -11.14 -0.88 15.93
C PHE A 295 -11.96 -1.68 14.92
N LYS A 296 -12.21 -2.97 15.18
CA LYS A 296 -12.98 -3.87 14.30
C LYS A 296 -14.38 -3.33 14.02
N THR A 297 -15.07 -2.86 15.07
CA THR A 297 -16.41 -2.27 14.95
C THR A 297 -16.38 -1.02 14.05
N TRP A 298 -15.41 -0.14 14.24
CA TRP A 298 -15.25 1.05 13.41
C TRP A 298 -14.88 0.70 11.97
N ALA A 299 -13.90 -0.15 11.78
CA ALA A 299 -13.39 -0.51 10.46
C ALA A 299 -14.45 -1.18 9.57
N LEU A 300 -15.35 -1.96 10.17
CA LEU A 300 -16.42 -2.69 9.45
C LEU A 300 -17.76 -1.96 9.43
N LYS A 301 -17.86 -0.76 10.00
CA LYS A 301 -19.10 0.02 10.02
C LYS A 301 -19.59 0.29 8.59
N ASP A 302 -20.82 -0.12 8.30
CA ASP A 302 -21.48 0.06 6.99
C ASP A 302 -20.71 -0.53 5.79
N VAL A 303 -19.76 -1.44 6.03
CA VAL A 303 -19.03 -2.14 4.97
C VAL A 303 -19.77 -3.43 4.60
N ILE A 304 -20.16 -3.52 3.32
CA ILE A 304 -20.77 -4.75 2.78
C ILE A 304 -19.64 -5.70 2.41
N LEU A 305 -19.53 -6.80 3.14
CA LEU A 305 -18.55 -7.85 2.85
C LEU A 305 -19.09 -8.84 1.82
N ASN A 306 -18.22 -9.30 0.92
CA ASN A 306 -18.55 -10.41 0.03
C ASN A 306 -18.67 -11.74 0.82
N PRO A 307 -19.43 -12.72 0.32
CA PRO A 307 -19.73 -13.97 1.06
C PRO A 307 -18.52 -14.79 1.50
N GLU A 308 -17.43 -14.71 0.73
CA GLU A 308 -16.19 -15.45 1.00
C GLU A 308 -15.31 -14.79 2.06
N ALA A 309 -15.63 -13.56 2.46
CA ALA A 309 -14.80 -12.77 3.35
C ALA A 309 -14.74 -13.34 4.77
N GLU A 310 -13.55 -13.60 5.26
CA GLU A 310 -13.31 -14.14 6.61
C GLU A 310 -12.58 -13.13 7.47
N VAL A 311 -13.28 -12.57 8.45
CA VAL A 311 -12.74 -11.58 9.40
C VAL A 311 -12.08 -12.26 10.59
N ALA A 312 -10.88 -11.87 10.98
CA ALA A 312 -10.21 -12.38 12.17
C ALA A 312 -10.97 -11.99 13.44
N ASN A 313 -11.11 -12.93 14.37
CA ASN A 313 -11.78 -12.69 15.65
C ASN A 313 -10.90 -11.93 16.63
N CYS A 314 -9.60 -12.14 16.57
CA CYS A 314 -8.59 -11.51 17.42
C CYS A 314 -7.29 -11.32 16.65
N ILE A 315 -6.45 -10.47 17.16
CA ILE A 315 -5.07 -10.27 16.72
C ILE A 315 -4.15 -10.47 17.91
N TYR A 316 -3.00 -11.09 17.66
CA TYR A 316 -2.01 -11.40 18.69
C TYR A 316 -0.70 -10.69 18.35
N TRP A 317 -0.10 -10.07 19.38
CA TRP A 317 1.21 -9.42 19.26
C TRP A 317 2.25 -10.07 20.15
#